data_585d657117d5f98a6ff97ecdaaa4e44e
#
_entry.id   585d657117d5f98a6ff97ecdaaa4e44e
#
_cell.length_a   1.000
_cell.length_b   1.000
_cell.length_c   1.000
_cell.angle_alpha   90.00
_cell.angle_beta   90.00
_cell.angle_gamma   90.00
#
_symmetry.space_group_name_H-M   'P 1'
#
loop_
_entity.id
_entity.type
_entity.pdbx_description
1 polymer ?
#
loop_
_entity_poly.entity_id
_entity_poly.type
_entity_poly.pdbx_seq_one_letter_code
_entity_poly.pdbx_strand_id
1 'polypeptide(L)'
;MNSKLIRFLAVLIAFASCGFAFAQESDSNKNEKLILTVDDAVNYALKNNQSLKSAAIDLEIKKRANSYSWNTFLPSASLSGTLARSNDIDTIKSSIESSAAFPAFLQGAAVRNDLKDGLDAVGYVDASKIIDDMYGSEEAALWHPVGNLSFSWAFNAAMLKSISATKKQYEAGLISWEQSVRETEVNIKKMFYGILLAQENLKIQKESMRNAEARWHQAEINYRNGTVPRLSVLNSQVTYENMKPTILSAENSLKQTKETFGFLLGLPYGTKIDLTGTIETSYVDVNADELFKKYVEQNNEIKSLKKNIELIKTGIDATYLSTFTPSLAVSFGLQPTVSNITKNWFDKDNYSEGGNLTITLAYSNLFDMLPCSSNMQKLKDSKQQLAQAEIGLEQLYQNAEIEVHKLCDNLTVSRANIEAMRNNVTLAQEAYDSTLKAYNNGTQELLAVRDSESSLNQARLGLMNENYNYISAVLDLETKLNITLK
;
A
#
# COMPACT_ATOMS: atom_id res chain seq x y z
N MET A 1 -37.64 -27.84 22.24
CA MET A 1 -36.62 -26.96 21.66
C MET A 1 -37.33 -25.93 20.79
N ASN A 2 -37.32 -24.66 21.19
CA ASN A 2 -38.12 -23.60 20.57
C ASN A 2 -37.64 -23.33 19.12
N SER A 3 -38.55 -23.43 18.16
CA SER A 3 -38.30 -23.21 16.71
C SER A 3 -37.65 -21.83 16.39
N LYS A 4 -37.68 -20.91 17.34
CA LYS A 4 -37.04 -19.58 17.24
C LYS A 4 -35.51 -19.64 17.38
N LEU A 5 -34.95 -20.57 18.16
CA LEU A 5 -33.50 -20.72 18.35
C LEU A 5 -32.84 -21.36 17.14
N ILE A 6 -33.50 -22.32 16.48
CA ILE A 6 -33.02 -22.95 15.23
C ILE A 6 -33.04 -21.94 14.08
N ARG A 7 -34.02 -21.05 14.02
CA ARG A 7 -34.08 -19.99 13.01
C ARG A 7 -32.99 -18.92 13.22
N PHE A 8 -32.59 -18.64 14.46
CA PHE A 8 -31.50 -17.70 14.76
C PHE A 8 -30.12 -18.28 14.39
N LEU A 9 -29.90 -19.58 14.65
CA LEU A 9 -28.66 -20.27 14.22
C LEU A 9 -28.55 -20.41 12.70
N ALA A 10 -29.67 -20.66 12.02
CA ALA A 10 -29.71 -20.77 10.56
C ALA A 10 -29.43 -19.42 9.87
N VAL A 11 -29.83 -18.29 10.46
CA VAL A 11 -29.54 -16.95 9.95
C VAL A 11 -28.05 -16.61 10.13
N LEU A 12 -27.40 -17.05 11.21
CA LEU A 12 -25.97 -16.84 11.46
C LEU A 12 -25.08 -17.61 10.46
N ILE A 13 -25.51 -18.81 10.04
CA ILE A 13 -24.78 -19.63 9.04
C ILE A 13 -24.99 -19.11 7.62
N ALA A 14 -26.15 -18.49 7.31
CA ALA A 14 -26.45 -17.96 5.99
C ALA A 14 -25.67 -16.69 5.66
N PHE A 15 -25.16 -15.94 6.66
CA PHE A 15 -24.32 -14.75 6.44
C PHE A 15 -22.85 -15.06 6.10
N ALA A 16 -22.40 -16.31 6.27
CA ALA A 16 -21.02 -16.72 5.99
C ALA A 16 -20.75 -17.14 4.52
N SER A 17 -21.78 -17.21 3.67
CA SER A 17 -21.67 -17.74 2.30
C SER A 17 -21.92 -16.74 1.18
N CYS A 18 -21.83 -15.43 1.43
CA CYS A 18 -21.86 -14.43 0.35
C CYS A 18 -20.47 -14.34 -0.31
N GLY A 19 -20.18 -15.29 -1.20
CA GLY A 19 -19.02 -15.31 -2.07
C GLY A 19 -19.11 -14.16 -3.09
N PHE A 20 -18.14 -13.27 -3.07
CA PHE A 20 -17.95 -12.26 -4.10
C PHE A 20 -17.50 -12.93 -5.41
N ALA A 21 -18.40 -13.02 -6.36
CA ALA A 21 -18.04 -13.30 -7.74
C ALA A 21 -17.49 -12.03 -8.39
N PHE A 22 -16.18 -11.94 -8.59
CA PHE A 22 -15.59 -10.95 -9.47
C PHE A 22 -15.84 -11.38 -10.93
N ALA A 23 -16.70 -10.67 -11.60
CA ALA A 23 -16.84 -10.78 -13.05
C ALA A 23 -15.61 -10.09 -13.69
N GLN A 24 -14.75 -10.89 -14.29
CA GLN A 24 -13.61 -10.45 -15.08
C GLN A 24 -14.15 -10.23 -16.51
N GLU A 25 -14.46 -8.99 -16.86
CA GLU A 25 -14.67 -8.59 -18.24
C GLU A 25 -13.34 -8.69 -19.00
N SER A 26 -13.18 -9.72 -19.78
CA SER A 26 -12.09 -9.84 -20.75
C SER A 26 -12.50 -9.17 -22.05
N ASP A 27 -12.12 -7.91 -22.20
CA ASP A 27 -12.26 -7.21 -23.47
C ASP A 27 -11.10 -7.63 -24.39
N SER A 28 -11.42 -8.50 -25.34
CA SER A 28 -10.49 -9.01 -26.36
C SER A 28 -10.60 -8.18 -27.63
N ASN A 29 -9.90 -7.04 -27.69
CA ASN A 29 -9.63 -6.37 -28.96
C ASN A 29 -8.12 -6.12 -29.12
N LYS A 30 -7.38 -7.17 -29.57
CA LYS A 30 -5.90 -7.24 -29.56
C LYS A 30 -5.21 -6.55 -30.75
N ASN A 31 -5.89 -5.84 -31.66
CA ASN A 31 -5.25 -5.40 -32.91
C ASN A 31 -5.46 -3.93 -33.28
N GLU A 32 -6.12 -3.12 -32.53
CA GLU A 32 -6.19 -1.68 -32.81
C GLU A 32 -4.95 -0.96 -32.31
N LYS A 33 -4.31 -0.18 -33.19
CA LYS A 33 -3.21 0.72 -32.86
C LYS A 33 -3.77 1.88 -32.06
N LEU A 34 -3.43 1.95 -30.78
CA LEU A 34 -3.90 3.00 -29.87
C LEU A 34 -3.06 4.25 -30.08
N ILE A 35 -3.68 5.32 -30.57
CA ILE A 35 -3.04 6.63 -30.73
C ILE A 35 -3.42 7.47 -29.52
N LEU A 36 -2.42 7.95 -28.79
CA LEU A 36 -2.63 8.70 -27.54
C LEU A 36 -1.98 10.08 -27.61
N THR A 37 -2.71 11.07 -27.11
CA THR A 37 -2.16 12.36 -26.67
C THR A 37 -1.68 12.26 -25.22
N VAL A 38 -0.99 13.28 -24.70
CA VAL A 38 -0.51 13.29 -23.32
C VAL A 38 -1.68 13.19 -22.31
N ASP A 39 -2.76 13.91 -22.57
CA ASP A 39 -3.93 13.93 -21.69
C ASP A 39 -4.70 12.59 -21.74
N ASP A 40 -4.82 12.00 -22.95
CA ASP A 40 -5.40 10.66 -23.08
C ASP A 40 -4.60 9.61 -22.33
N ALA A 41 -3.28 9.66 -22.42
CA ALA A 41 -2.39 8.75 -21.71
C ALA A 41 -2.52 8.88 -20.19
N VAL A 42 -2.56 10.11 -19.67
CA VAL A 42 -2.79 10.37 -18.23
C VAL A 42 -4.15 9.84 -17.80
N ASN A 43 -5.22 10.17 -18.51
CA ASN A 43 -6.57 9.72 -18.17
C ASN A 43 -6.68 8.19 -18.20
N TYR A 44 -6.03 7.56 -19.19
CA TYR A 44 -6.00 6.11 -19.31
C TYR A 44 -5.24 5.46 -18.14
N ALA A 45 -4.08 6.00 -17.78
CA ALA A 45 -3.31 5.54 -16.64
C ALA A 45 -4.04 5.70 -15.32
N LEU A 46 -4.64 6.85 -15.05
CA LEU A 46 -5.41 7.11 -13.83
C LEU A 46 -6.57 6.12 -13.65
N LYS A 47 -7.16 5.65 -14.75
CA LYS A 47 -8.25 4.68 -14.72
C LYS A 47 -7.79 3.22 -14.62
N ASN A 48 -6.66 2.87 -15.25
CA ASN A 48 -6.28 1.48 -15.48
C ASN A 48 -5.00 1.04 -14.77
N ASN A 49 -4.15 1.96 -14.31
CA ASN A 49 -2.88 1.64 -13.68
C ASN A 49 -3.07 0.73 -12.46
N GLN A 50 -2.34 -0.38 -12.43
CA GLN A 50 -2.50 -1.41 -11.40
C GLN A 50 -2.01 -0.94 -10.03
N SER A 51 -0.98 -0.10 -9.98
CA SER A 51 -0.47 0.46 -8.72
C SER A 51 -1.48 1.40 -8.09
N LEU A 52 -2.17 2.24 -8.90
CA LEU A 52 -3.26 3.09 -8.42
C LEU A 52 -4.47 2.27 -7.95
N LYS A 53 -4.83 1.21 -8.67
CA LYS A 53 -5.91 0.31 -8.20
C LYS A 53 -5.57 -0.32 -6.84
N SER A 54 -4.32 -0.74 -6.64
CA SER A 54 -3.85 -1.25 -5.35
C SER A 54 -3.91 -0.19 -4.26
N ALA A 55 -3.45 1.03 -4.54
CA ALA A 55 -3.51 2.15 -3.59
C ALA A 55 -4.96 2.56 -3.25
N ALA A 56 -5.89 2.48 -4.23
CA ALA A 56 -7.31 2.71 -4.00
C ALA A 56 -7.92 1.67 -3.05
N ILE A 57 -7.53 0.39 -3.21
CA ILE A 57 -7.97 -0.70 -2.32
C ILE A 57 -7.43 -0.47 -0.89
N ASP A 58 -6.16 -0.07 -0.75
CA ASP A 58 -5.59 0.26 0.57
C ASP A 58 -6.33 1.41 1.25
N LEU A 59 -6.66 2.46 0.50
CA LEU A 59 -7.49 3.56 0.99
C LEU A 59 -8.88 3.09 1.42
N GLU A 60 -9.50 2.19 0.65
CA GLU A 60 -10.81 1.63 0.99
C GLU A 60 -10.75 0.78 2.27
N ILE A 61 -9.67 0.01 2.47
CA ILE A 61 -9.42 -0.74 3.72
C ILE A 61 -9.35 0.24 4.90
N LYS A 62 -8.57 1.31 4.80
CA LYS A 62 -8.45 2.35 5.84
C LYS A 62 -9.78 3.06 6.09
N LYS A 63 -10.54 3.37 5.04
CA LYS A 63 -11.89 3.95 5.12
C LYS A 63 -12.84 3.02 5.89
N ARG A 64 -12.82 1.73 5.57
CA ARG A 64 -13.64 0.70 6.24
C ARG A 64 -13.25 0.57 7.71
N ALA A 65 -11.95 0.50 8.01
CA ALA A 65 -11.44 0.49 9.37
C ALA A 65 -11.91 1.70 10.18
N ASN A 66 -11.91 2.91 9.58
CA ASN A 66 -12.43 4.11 10.22
C ASN A 66 -13.95 4.05 10.43
N SER A 67 -14.72 3.60 9.42
CA SER A 67 -16.19 3.53 9.48
C SER A 67 -16.67 2.53 10.54
N TYR A 68 -15.93 1.46 10.76
CA TYR A 68 -16.25 0.42 11.74
C TYR A 68 -15.39 0.50 13.02
N SER A 69 -14.67 1.60 13.23
CA SER A 69 -13.83 1.79 14.43
C SER A 69 -14.61 1.71 15.75
N TRP A 70 -15.90 2.02 15.73
CA TRP A 70 -16.83 1.85 16.86
C TRP A 70 -17.00 0.39 17.30
N ASN A 71 -16.64 -0.59 16.45
CA ASN A 71 -16.69 -2.02 16.80
C ASN A 71 -15.84 -2.35 18.03
N THR A 72 -14.86 -1.51 18.35
CA THR A 72 -14.08 -1.61 19.59
C THR A 72 -14.96 -1.60 20.84
N PHE A 73 -16.18 -1.04 20.77
CA PHE A 73 -17.14 -1.02 21.86
C PHE A 73 -18.11 -2.19 21.85
N LEU A 74 -18.06 -3.07 20.85
CA LEU A 74 -18.93 -4.23 20.84
C LEU A 74 -18.47 -5.29 21.85
N PRO A 75 -19.39 -5.95 22.56
CA PRO A 75 -19.06 -7.10 23.37
C PRO A 75 -18.58 -8.25 22.50
N SER A 76 -17.60 -8.99 23.00
CA SER A 76 -17.24 -10.28 22.43
C SER A 76 -18.22 -11.36 22.93
N ALA A 77 -18.63 -12.25 22.03
CA ALA A 77 -19.44 -13.42 22.35
C ALA A 77 -18.68 -14.66 21.92
N SER A 78 -18.58 -15.65 22.81
CA SER A 78 -17.99 -16.92 22.47
C SER A 78 -18.93 -18.08 22.90
N LEU A 79 -18.99 -19.09 22.05
CA LEU A 79 -19.69 -20.34 22.30
C LEU A 79 -18.69 -21.48 22.13
N SER A 80 -18.52 -22.28 23.16
CA SER A 80 -17.66 -23.47 23.09
C SER A 80 -18.34 -24.64 23.77
N GLY A 81 -18.06 -25.83 23.29
CA GLY A 81 -18.44 -27.10 23.92
C GLY A 81 -17.18 -27.91 24.14
N THR A 82 -17.00 -28.39 25.36
CA THR A 82 -15.87 -29.25 25.74
C THR A 82 -16.42 -30.58 26.24
N LEU A 83 -15.90 -31.65 25.68
CA LEU A 83 -16.10 -33.00 26.22
C LEU A 83 -14.74 -33.44 26.76
N ALA A 84 -14.63 -33.45 28.07
CA ALA A 84 -13.42 -33.90 28.76
C ALA A 84 -13.65 -35.28 29.36
N ARG A 85 -12.62 -36.13 29.30
CA ARG A 85 -12.61 -37.41 30.04
C ARG A 85 -11.51 -37.33 31.09
N SER A 86 -11.91 -37.52 32.36
CA SER A 86 -10.95 -37.75 33.44
C SER A 86 -10.40 -39.18 33.33
N ASN A 87 -9.14 -39.38 33.68
CA ASN A 87 -8.51 -40.70 33.68
C ASN A 87 -8.46 -41.33 35.09
N ASP A 88 -8.92 -40.59 36.11
CA ASP A 88 -8.80 -41.00 37.51
C ASP A 88 -10.17 -40.91 38.19
N ILE A 89 -10.75 -42.10 38.46
CA ILE A 89 -12.04 -42.21 39.15
C ILE A 89 -11.88 -41.95 40.66
N ASP A 90 -10.70 -42.22 41.24
CA ASP A 90 -10.48 -42.05 42.66
C ASP A 90 -10.49 -40.61 43.10
N THR A 91 -10.03 -39.70 42.20
CA THR A 91 -10.16 -38.25 42.41
C THR A 91 -11.64 -37.82 42.42
N ILE A 92 -12.47 -38.39 41.57
CA ILE A 92 -13.92 -38.10 41.55
C ILE A 92 -14.59 -38.65 42.83
N LYS A 93 -14.26 -39.88 43.22
CA LYS A 93 -14.76 -40.49 44.45
C LYS A 93 -14.41 -39.66 45.69
N SER A 94 -13.16 -39.28 45.86
CA SER A 94 -12.71 -38.45 46.96
C SER A 94 -13.34 -37.06 46.99
N SER A 95 -13.62 -36.47 45.82
CA SER A 95 -14.35 -35.19 45.71
C SER A 95 -15.81 -35.34 46.17
N ILE A 96 -16.47 -36.42 45.79
CA ILE A 96 -17.85 -36.71 46.21
C ILE A 96 -17.91 -36.99 47.72
N GLU A 97 -17.00 -37.80 48.24
CA GLU A 97 -16.88 -38.10 49.66
C GLU A 97 -16.67 -36.83 50.47
N SER A 98 -15.74 -35.97 50.08
CA SER A 98 -15.49 -34.72 50.78
C SER A 98 -16.66 -33.73 50.71
N SER A 99 -17.39 -33.68 49.59
CA SER A 99 -18.57 -32.82 49.45
C SER A 99 -19.79 -33.31 50.19
N ALA A 100 -19.95 -34.63 50.33
CA ALA A 100 -21.08 -35.27 51.04
C ALA A 100 -20.81 -35.41 52.53
N ALA A 101 -19.57 -35.41 52.98
CA ALA A 101 -19.19 -35.63 54.37
C ALA A 101 -19.82 -34.64 55.35
N PHE A 102 -19.76 -33.32 55.02
CA PHE A 102 -20.29 -32.29 55.91
C PHE A 102 -21.82 -32.28 56.00
N PRO A 103 -22.60 -32.40 54.92
CA PRO A 103 -24.03 -32.58 54.98
C PRO A 103 -24.45 -33.89 55.76
N ALA A 104 -23.75 -35.03 55.55
CA ALA A 104 -23.98 -36.27 56.26
C ALA A 104 -23.73 -36.14 57.76
N PHE A 105 -22.61 -35.45 58.13
CA PHE A 105 -22.32 -35.15 59.53
C PHE A 105 -23.43 -34.29 60.18
N LEU A 106 -23.87 -33.21 59.52
CA LEU A 106 -24.96 -32.38 60.05
C LEU A 106 -26.28 -33.16 60.22
N GLN A 107 -26.59 -33.97 59.21
CA GLN A 107 -27.80 -34.75 59.25
C GLN A 107 -27.75 -35.78 60.39
N GLY A 108 -26.68 -36.52 60.58
CA GLY A 108 -26.47 -37.45 61.66
C GLY A 108 -26.52 -36.79 63.05
N ALA A 109 -25.81 -35.67 63.19
CA ALA A 109 -25.78 -34.90 64.43
C ALA A 109 -27.14 -34.26 64.77
N ALA A 110 -27.94 -33.83 63.76
CA ALA A 110 -29.26 -33.24 63.97
C ALA A 110 -30.34 -34.27 64.42
N VAL A 111 -30.21 -35.49 63.97
CA VAL A 111 -31.23 -36.56 64.31
C VAL A 111 -31.14 -37.01 65.76
N ARG A 112 -29.93 -37.08 66.35
CA ARG A 112 -29.72 -37.58 67.72
C ARG A 112 -29.03 -36.58 68.64
N ASN A 113 -28.70 -35.42 68.17
CA ASN A 113 -28.02 -34.40 68.98
C ASN A 113 -26.66 -34.86 69.56
N ASP A 114 -25.99 -35.82 68.92
CA ASP A 114 -24.70 -36.40 69.31
C ASP A 114 -23.67 -36.29 68.23
N LEU A 115 -22.48 -35.80 68.54
CA LEU A 115 -21.32 -35.66 67.63
C LEU A 115 -20.87 -37.02 67.09
N LYS A 116 -21.03 -38.08 67.87
CA LYS A 116 -20.65 -39.44 67.50
C LYS A 116 -21.50 -39.96 66.31
N ASP A 117 -22.82 -39.76 66.37
CA ASP A 117 -23.71 -40.11 65.26
C ASP A 117 -23.46 -39.33 63.99
N GLY A 118 -23.01 -38.09 64.10
CA GLY A 118 -22.54 -37.30 62.95
C GLY A 118 -21.27 -37.88 62.33
N LEU A 119 -20.28 -38.26 63.13
CA LEU A 119 -19.07 -38.94 62.67
C LEU A 119 -19.36 -40.33 62.08
N ASP A 120 -20.25 -41.09 62.70
CA ASP A 120 -20.68 -42.39 62.16
C ASP A 120 -21.39 -42.21 60.79
N ALA A 121 -22.21 -41.19 60.63
CA ALA A 121 -22.88 -40.88 59.36
C ALA A 121 -21.91 -40.59 58.23
N VAL A 122 -20.78 -39.90 58.48
CA VAL A 122 -19.72 -39.66 57.48
C VAL A 122 -19.11 -40.98 57.04
N GLY A 123 -18.92 -41.96 57.92
CA GLY A 123 -18.38 -43.30 57.61
C GLY A 123 -19.27 -44.15 56.69
N TYR A 124 -20.52 -43.70 56.43
CA TYR A 124 -21.46 -44.39 55.54
C TYR A 124 -21.62 -43.72 54.18
N VAL A 125 -20.83 -42.72 53.87
CA VAL A 125 -20.82 -42.08 52.54
C VAL A 125 -20.13 -43.04 51.54
N ASP A 126 -20.95 -43.69 50.71
CA ASP A 126 -20.46 -44.56 49.62
C ASP A 126 -20.44 -43.80 48.32
N ALA A 127 -19.27 -43.37 47.94
CA ALA A 127 -19.07 -42.61 46.71
C ALA A 127 -19.42 -43.41 45.43
N SER A 128 -19.24 -44.76 45.47
CA SER A 128 -19.58 -45.59 44.30
C SER A 128 -21.10 -45.64 44.09
N LYS A 129 -21.87 -45.70 45.15
CA LYS A 129 -23.34 -45.67 45.08
C LYS A 129 -23.85 -44.31 44.61
N ILE A 130 -23.24 -43.22 45.06
CA ILE A 130 -23.59 -41.86 44.60
C ILE A 130 -23.27 -41.69 43.11
N ILE A 131 -22.13 -42.24 42.64
CA ILE A 131 -21.78 -42.26 41.26
C ILE A 131 -22.78 -43.04 40.41
N ASP A 132 -23.19 -44.22 40.83
CA ASP A 132 -24.18 -45.01 40.11
C ASP A 132 -25.54 -44.33 40.04
N ASP A 133 -25.98 -43.68 41.12
CA ASP A 133 -27.22 -42.92 41.16
C ASP A 133 -27.20 -41.65 40.27
N MET A 134 -26.09 -40.93 40.29
CA MET A 134 -25.94 -39.68 39.56
C MET A 134 -25.57 -39.88 38.09
N TYR A 135 -24.56 -40.68 37.81
CA TYR A 135 -23.94 -40.86 36.49
C TYR A 135 -24.34 -42.17 35.79
N GLY A 136 -24.91 -43.14 36.49
CA GLY A 136 -25.32 -44.44 35.97
C GLY A 136 -24.18 -45.45 35.82
N SER A 137 -22.93 -45.05 35.88
CA SER A 137 -21.74 -45.90 35.93
C SER A 137 -20.49 -45.09 36.22
N GLU A 138 -19.44 -45.74 36.73
CA GLU A 138 -18.12 -45.10 36.93
C GLU A 138 -17.54 -44.58 35.62
N GLU A 139 -17.69 -45.30 34.50
CA GLU A 139 -17.20 -44.84 33.19
C GLU A 139 -17.95 -43.59 32.71
N ALA A 140 -19.27 -43.50 32.96
CA ALA A 140 -20.03 -42.30 32.61
C ALA A 140 -19.63 -41.07 33.46
N ALA A 141 -19.26 -41.31 34.73
CA ALA A 141 -18.78 -40.25 35.62
C ALA A 141 -17.41 -39.66 35.22
N LEU A 142 -16.63 -40.40 34.42
CA LEU A 142 -15.34 -39.87 33.90
C LEU A 142 -15.53 -38.83 32.80
N TRP A 143 -16.70 -38.76 32.17
CA TRP A 143 -16.95 -37.85 31.06
C TRP A 143 -17.68 -36.61 31.54
N HIS A 144 -17.11 -35.46 31.19
CA HIS A 144 -17.62 -34.12 31.57
C HIS A 144 -17.91 -33.28 30.34
N PRO A 145 -19.13 -33.36 29.77
CA PRO A 145 -19.55 -32.44 28.73
C PRO A 145 -19.96 -31.10 29.34
N VAL A 146 -19.25 -30.03 28.91
CA VAL A 146 -19.49 -28.67 29.38
C VAL A 146 -19.69 -27.75 28.18
N GLY A 147 -20.82 -27.08 28.14
CA GLY A 147 -21.03 -25.95 27.26
C GLY A 147 -20.52 -24.67 27.93
N ASN A 148 -20.05 -23.73 27.13
CA ASN A 148 -19.72 -22.38 27.62
C ASN A 148 -20.22 -21.35 26.62
N LEU A 149 -21.13 -20.50 27.03
CA LEU A 149 -21.58 -19.33 26.33
C LEU A 149 -21.15 -18.12 27.15
N SER A 150 -20.21 -17.32 26.63
CA SER A 150 -19.74 -16.15 27.34
C SER A 150 -19.90 -14.89 26.50
N PHE A 151 -20.33 -13.82 27.16
CA PHE A 151 -20.33 -12.46 26.66
C PHE A 151 -19.36 -11.65 27.51
N SER A 152 -18.41 -10.97 26.90
CA SER A 152 -17.52 -10.08 27.63
C SER A 152 -17.44 -8.73 26.93
N TRP A 153 -17.51 -7.68 27.71
CA TRP A 153 -17.39 -6.30 27.28
C TRP A 153 -16.40 -5.61 28.21
N ALA A 154 -15.38 -4.98 27.59
CA ALA A 154 -14.37 -4.23 28.31
C ALA A 154 -14.30 -2.80 27.77
N PHE A 155 -14.33 -1.84 28.65
CA PHE A 155 -14.19 -0.43 28.34
C PHE A 155 -12.98 0.14 29.04
N ASN A 156 -12.15 0.86 28.27
CA ASN A 156 -11.04 1.69 28.78
C ASN A 156 -11.03 3.03 28.02
N ALA A 157 -10.70 4.11 28.71
CA ALA A 157 -10.65 5.45 28.12
C ALA A 157 -9.69 5.55 26.90
N ALA A 158 -8.66 4.71 26.82
CA ALA A 158 -7.76 4.61 25.68
C ALA A 158 -8.47 4.19 24.36
N MET A 159 -9.59 3.48 24.45
CA MET A 159 -10.38 3.09 23.27
C MET A 159 -10.88 4.27 22.46
N LEU A 160 -11.21 5.39 23.12
CA LEU A 160 -11.60 6.63 22.44
C LEU A 160 -10.45 7.19 21.58
N LYS A 161 -9.21 7.04 22.07
CA LYS A 161 -8.03 7.46 21.32
C LYS A 161 -7.69 6.49 20.17
N SER A 162 -8.00 5.20 20.31
CA SER A 162 -7.82 4.25 19.20
C SER A 162 -8.76 4.56 18.03
N ILE A 163 -10.01 4.97 18.27
CA ILE A 163 -10.92 5.44 17.23
C ILE A 163 -10.38 6.71 16.58
N SER A 164 -9.89 7.67 17.37
CA SER A 164 -9.24 8.88 16.82
C SER A 164 -8.02 8.55 15.97
N ALA A 165 -7.20 7.56 16.38
CA ALA A 165 -6.06 7.10 15.61
C ALA A 165 -6.47 6.49 14.28
N THR A 166 -7.53 5.67 14.24
CA THR A 166 -8.05 5.06 13.00
C THR A 166 -8.54 6.14 12.02
N LYS A 167 -9.22 7.20 12.52
CA LYS A 167 -9.61 8.35 11.71
C LYS A 167 -8.39 9.05 11.10
N LYS A 168 -7.36 9.32 11.89
CA LYS A 168 -6.10 9.95 11.42
C LYS A 168 -5.35 9.09 10.43
N GLN A 169 -5.37 7.76 10.61
CA GLN A 169 -4.81 6.81 9.64
C GLN A 169 -5.54 6.86 8.28
N TYR A 170 -6.86 7.01 8.29
CA TYR A 170 -7.62 7.22 7.07
C TYR A 170 -7.28 8.56 6.40
N GLU A 171 -7.18 9.66 7.17
CA GLU A 171 -6.76 10.98 6.66
C GLU A 171 -5.34 10.93 6.06
N ALA A 172 -4.40 10.24 6.71
CA ALA A 172 -3.07 10.00 6.16
C ALA A 172 -3.12 9.14 4.88
N GLY A 173 -4.04 8.17 4.82
CA GLY A 173 -4.30 7.37 3.62
C GLY A 173 -4.79 8.20 2.43
N LEU A 174 -5.63 9.22 2.68
CA LEU A 174 -6.06 10.17 1.64
C LEU A 174 -4.89 10.95 1.06
N ILE A 175 -3.98 11.46 1.91
CA ILE A 175 -2.78 12.17 1.46
C ILE A 175 -1.89 11.25 0.60
N SER A 176 -1.66 10.01 1.05
CA SER A 176 -0.88 9.03 0.27
C SER A 176 -1.53 8.69 -1.07
N TRP A 177 -2.85 8.61 -1.12
CA TRP A 177 -3.59 8.41 -2.36
C TRP A 177 -3.43 9.59 -3.32
N GLU A 178 -3.62 10.82 -2.85
CA GLU A 178 -3.41 12.03 -3.66
C GLU A 178 -1.98 12.11 -4.20
N GLN A 179 -0.99 11.78 -3.37
CA GLN A 179 0.40 11.71 -3.78
C GLN A 179 0.61 10.66 -4.88
N SER A 180 0.08 9.45 -4.72
CA SER A 180 0.20 8.37 -5.71
C SER A 180 -0.43 8.74 -7.05
N VAL A 181 -1.59 9.41 -7.03
CA VAL A 181 -2.26 9.93 -8.24
C VAL A 181 -1.35 10.95 -8.93
N ARG A 182 -0.82 11.92 -8.18
CA ARG A 182 0.03 12.99 -8.72
C ARG A 182 1.35 12.44 -9.29
N GLU A 183 2.02 11.57 -8.56
CA GLU A 183 3.24 10.92 -9.02
C GLU A 183 3.01 10.09 -10.29
N THR A 184 1.89 9.37 -10.36
CA THR A 184 1.52 8.61 -11.57
C THR A 184 1.29 9.54 -12.75
N GLU A 185 0.54 10.63 -12.58
CA GLU A 185 0.32 11.65 -13.62
C GLU A 185 1.64 12.19 -14.16
N VAL A 186 2.54 12.60 -13.28
CA VAL A 186 3.83 13.17 -13.65
C VAL A 186 4.74 12.16 -14.34
N ASN A 187 4.80 10.92 -13.82
CA ASN A 187 5.60 9.86 -14.42
C ASN A 187 5.10 9.50 -15.82
N ILE A 188 3.79 9.47 -16.04
CA ILE A 188 3.20 9.24 -17.38
C ILE A 188 3.55 10.39 -18.33
N LYS A 189 3.41 11.65 -17.90
CA LYS A 189 3.80 12.82 -18.72
C LYS A 189 5.27 12.79 -19.08
N LYS A 190 6.17 12.56 -18.11
CA LYS A 190 7.62 12.47 -18.36
C LYS A 190 7.95 11.33 -19.34
N MET A 191 7.37 10.16 -19.14
CA MET A 191 7.63 9.03 -20.01
C MET A 191 7.06 9.24 -21.41
N PHE A 192 5.90 9.89 -21.53
CA PHE A 192 5.31 10.29 -22.81
C PHE A 192 6.25 11.20 -23.61
N TYR A 193 6.73 12.28 -22.99
CA TYR A 193 7.68 13.19 -23.63
C TYR A 193 9.04 12.53 -23.93
N GLY A 194 9.51 11.64 -23.04
CA GLY A 194 10.71 10.84 -23.27
C GLY A 194 10.58 9.91 -24.49
N ILE A 195 9.40 9.31 -24.71
CA ILE A 195 9.14 8.50 -25.91
C ILE A 195 9.09 9.37 -27.16
N LEU A 196 8.45 10.56 -27.12
CA LEU A 196 8.45 11.49 -28.24
C LEU A 196 9.89 11.91 -28.61
N LEU A 197 10.74 12.20 -27.63
CA LEU A 197 12.15 12.50 -27.83
C LEU A 197 12.88 11.33 -28.51
N ALA A 198 12.65 10.10 -28.06
CA ALA A 198 13.24 8.90 -28.67
C ALA A 198 12.73 8.66 -30.10
N GLN A 199 11.46 8.97 -30.38
CA GLN A 199 10.91 8.89 -31.75
C GLN A 199 11.58 9.90 -32.70
N GLU A 200 11.75 11.15 -32.27
CA GLU A 200 12.41 12.17 -33.08
C GLU A 200 13.89 11.86 -33.27
N ASN A 201 14.59 11.36 -32.25
CA ASN A 201 15.97 10.88 -32.38
C ASN A 201 16.09 9.78 -33.43
N LEU A 202 15.21 8.76 -33.37
CA LEU A 202 15.19 7.68 -34.38
C LEU A 202 14.91 8.21 -35.78
N LYS A 203 14.03 9.21 -35.90
CA LYS A 203 13.74 9.86 -37.20
C LYS A 203 14.97 10.57 -37.77
N ILE A 204 15.71 11.36 -36.96
CA ILE A 204 16.95 12.01 -37.35
C ILE A 204 17.99 10.96 -37.78
N GLN A 205 18.16 9.85 -37.03
CA GLN A 205 19.11 8.79 -37.39
C GLN A 205 18.73 8.11 -38.70
N LYS A 206 17.42 7.85 -38.95
CA LYS A 206 16.97 7.33 -40.23
C LYS A 206 17.17 8.28 -41.39
N GLU A 207 16.98 9.56 -41.17
CA GLU A 207 17.27 10.61 -42.18
C GLU A 207 18.75 10.64 -42.51
N SER A 208 19.63 10.63 -41.50
CA SER A 208 21.09 10.54 -41.70
C SER A 208 21.50 9.27 -42.46
N MET A 209 20.86 8.12 -42.18
CA MET A 209 21.14 6.89 -42.92
C MET A 209 20.74 7.01 -44.40
N ARG A 210 19.57 7.59 -44.70
CA ARG A 210 19.14 7.83 -46.10
C ARG A 210 20.13 8.78 -46.81
N ASN A 211 20.60 9.81 -46.14
CA ASN A 211 21.62 10.72 -46.69
C ASN A 211 22.96 10.00 -46.94
N ALA A 212 23.37 9.10 -46.03
CA ALA A 212 24.57 8.26 -46.19
C ALA A 212 24.44 7.31 -47.38
N GLU A 213 23.25 6.68 -47.56
CA GLU A 213 22.94 5.82 -48.72
C GLU A 213 23.00 6.59 -50.04
N ALA A 214 22.37 7.76 -50.10
CA ALA A 214 22.40 8.62 -51.28
C ALA A 214 23.86 9.04 -51.62
N ARG A 215 24.68 9.37 -50.63
CA ARG A 215 26.08 9.69 -50.81
C ARG A 215 26.92 8.49 -51.28
N TRP A 216 26.64 7.29 -50.80
CA TRP A 216 27.31 6.10 -51.27
C TRP A 216 26.98 5.82 -52.73
N HIS A 217 25.73 5.90 -53.17
CA HIS A 217 25.35 5.79 -54.56
C HIS A 217 25.94 6.87 -55.46
N GLN A 218 26.02 8.11 -54.99
CA GLN A 218 26.68 9.17 -55.72
C GLN A 218 28.19 8.89 -55.89
N ALA A 219 28.86 8.44 -54.85
CA ALA A 219 30.27 8.04 -54.91
C ALA A 219 30.50 6.88 -55.89
N GLU A 220 29.57 5.92 -55.99
CA GLU A 220 29.64 4.82 -56.95
C GLU A 220 29.52 5.33 -58.41
N ILE A 221 28.60 6.26 -58.67
CA ILE A 221 28.46 6.90 -60.00
C ILE A 221 29.74 7.67 -60.32
N ASN A 222 30.26 8.47 -59.42
CA ASN A 222 31.46 9.27 -59.61
C ASN A 222 32.71 8.39 -59.85
N TYR A 223 32.81 7.23 -59.18
CA TYR A 223 33.87 6.26 -59.43
C TYR A 223 33.78 5.65 -60.84
N ARG A 224 32.58 5.28 -61.31
CA ARG A 224 32.34 4.77 -62.68
C ARG A 224 32.73 5.82 -63.72
N ASN A 225 32.54 7.11 -63.41
CA ASN A 225 32.95 8.21 -64.23
C ASN A 225 34.44 8.60 -64.09
N GLY A 226 35.19 7.89 -63.25
CA GLY A 226 36.62 8.13 -63.03
C GLY A 226 36.97 9.40 -62.24
N THR A 227 36.00 10.05 -61.59
CA THR A 227 36.17 11.34 -60.86
C THR A 227 36.59 11.17 -59.37
N VAL A 228 36.37 9.96 -58.79
CA VAL A 228 36.79 9.65 -57.42
C VAL A 228 37.45 8.28 -57.33
N PRO A 229 38.37 8.05 -56.37
CA PRO A 229 39.02 6.77 -56.17
C PRO A 229 38.05 5.75 -55.53
N ARG A 230 38.28 4.45 -55.73
CA ARG A 230 37.51 3.35 -55.13
C ARG A 230 37.43 3.45 -53.58
N LEU A 231 38.46 4.00 -52.94
CA LEU A 231 38.48 4.22 -51.49
C LEU A 231 37.32 5.10 -51.04
N SER A 232 36.94 6.13 -51.81
CA SER A 232 35.79 6.99 -51.49
C SER A 232 34.48 6.23 -51.49
N VAL A 233 34.29 5.28 -52.42
CA VAL A 233 33.09 4.39 -52.45
C VAL A 233 33.06 3.49 -51.22
N LEU A 234 34.21 2.85 -50.89
CA LEU A 234 34.28 1.97 -49.72
C LEU A 234 34.03 2.73 -48.41
N ASN A 235 34.58 3.92 -48.25
CA ASN A 235 34.36 4.76 -47.05
C ASN A 235 32.87 5.15 -46.89
N SER A 236 32.22 5.53 -48.00
CA SER A 236 30.80 5.88 -48.01
C SER A 236 29.94 4.68 -47.67
N GLN A 237 30.27 3.49 -48.23
CA GLN A 237 29.58 2.25 -47.96
C GLN A 237 29.73 1.82 -46.48
N VAL A 238 30.91 1.85 -45.93
CA VAL A 238 31.18 1.56 -44.51
C VAL A 238 30.37 2.47 -43.59
N THR A 239 30.29 3.77 -43.94
CA THR A 239 29.50 4.74 -43.18
C THR A 239 28.03 4.36 -43.15
N TYR A 240 27.44 4.01 -44.28
CA TYR A 240 26.04 3.55 -44.39
C TYR A 240 25.82 2.24 -43.64
N GLU A 241 26.66 1.22 -43.83
CA GLU A 241 26.53 -0.08 -43.21
C GLU A 241 26.63 0.00 -41.66
N ASN A 242 27.50 0.86 -41.11
CA ASN A 242 27.66 1.06 -39.67
C ASN A 242 26.45 1.72 -39.01
N MET A 243 25.58 2.40 -39.77
CA MET A 243 24.37 3.02 -39.22
C MET A 243 23.24 2.04 -39.01
N LYS A 244 23.20 0.91 -39.76
CA LYS A 244 22.14 -0.10 -39.67
C LYS A 244 22.01 -0.72 -38.25
N PRO A 245 23.08 -1.23 -37.63
CA PRO A 245 23.00 -1.77 -36.27
C PRO A 245 22.56 -0.74 -35.24
N THR A 246 23.01 0.52 -35.38
CA THR A 246 22.66 1.63 -34.48
C THR A 246 21.16 1.92 -34.55
N ILE A 247 20.60 1.98 -35.74
CA ILE A 247 19.16 2.23 -35.94
C ILE A 247 18.34 1.04 -35.41
N LEU A 248 18.76 -0.21 -35.69
CA LEU A 248 18.08 -1.40 -35.17
C LEU A 248 18.06 -1.41 -33.63
N SER A 249 19.18 -1.03 -33.00
CA SER A 249 19.25 -0.89 -31.55
C SER A 249 18.30 0.19 -31.02
N ALA A 250 18.25 1.35 -31.68
CA ALA A 250 17.37 2.45 -31.30
C ALA A 250 15.86 2.05 -31.47
N GLU A 251 15.52 1.34 -32.56
CA GLU A 251 14.16 0.80 -32.77
C GLU A 251 13.76 -0.18 -31.68
N ASN A 252 14.65 -1.10 -31.30
CA ASN A 252 14.39 -2.06 -30.22
C ASN A 252 14.23 -1.34 -28.87
N SER A 253 15.09 -0.36 -28.56
CA SER A 253 14.98 0.43 -27.34
C SER A 253 13.66 1.20 -27.28
N LEU A 254 13.28 1.86 -28.37
CA LEU A 254 11.99 2.56 -28.46
C LEU A 254 10.80 1.61 -28.27
N LYS A 255 10.85 0.42 -28.89
CA LYS A 255 9.84 -0.62 -28.71
C LYS A 255 9.70 -1.04 -27.25
N GLN A 256 10.82 -1.35 -26.57
CA GLN A 256 10.82 -1.73 -25.16
C GLN A 256 10.28 -0.60 -24.26
N THR A 257 10.66 0.65 -24.56
CA THR A 257 10.14 1.81 -23.81
C THR A 257 8.62 1.96 -24.00
N LYS A 258 8.11 1.77 -25.23
CA LYS A 258 6.65 1.76 -25.49
C LYS A 258 5.93 0.62 -24.79
N GLU A 259 6.53 -0.57 -24.68
CA GLU A 259 5.98 -1.70 -23.93
C GLU A 259 5.91 -1.42 -22.44
N THR A 260 6.98 -0.83 -21.87
CA THR A 260 7.00 -0.37 -20.47
C THR A 260 5.95 0.71 -20.21
N PHE A 261 5.79 1.64 -21.16
CA PHE A 261 4.75 2.66 -21.09
C PHE A 261 3.34 2.04 -21.09
N GLY A 262 3.10 1.07 -21.97
CA GLY A 262 1.86 0.30 -22.01
C GLY A 262 1.54 -0.39 -20.68
N PHE A 263 2.54 -0.98 -20.05
CA PHE A 263 2.40 -1.56 -18.70
C PHE A 263 1.99 -0.51 -17.67
N LEU A 264 2.60 0.67 -17.67
CA LEU A 264 2.23 1.77 -16.77
C LEU A 264 0.82 2.30 -17.03
N LEU A 265 0.36 2.26 -18.29
CA LEU A 265 -1.03 2.56 -18.64
C LEU A 265 -2.02 1.47 -18.20
N GLY A 266 -1.53 0.29 -17.76
CA GLY A 266 -2.36 -0.86 -17.44
C GLY A 266 -2.88 -1.61 -18.66
N LEU A 267 -2.19 -1.49 -19.81
CA LEU A 267 -2.53 -2.18 -21.05
C LEU A 267 -1.97 -3.62 -21.05
N PRO A 268 -2.62 -4.57 -21.75
CA PRO A 268 -2.08 -5.91 -21.97
C PRO A 268 -0.76 -5.87 -22.75
N TYR A 269 0.14 -6.81 -22.44
CA TYR A 269 1.39 -6.95 -23.19
C TYR A 269 1.15 -7.14 -24.68
N GLY A 270 1.93 -6.44 -25.52
CA GLY A 270 1.83 -6.51 -26.98
C GLY A 270 0.84 -5.53 -27.61
N THR A 271 0.19 -4.65 -26.82
CA THR A 271 -0.65 -3.57 -27.37
C THR A 271 0.21 -2.58 -28.13
N LYS A 272 -0.16 -2.29 -29.39
CA LYS A 272 0.57 -1.33 -30.23
C LYS A 272 0.15 0.09 -29.86
N ILE A 273 1.10 0.87 -29.31
CA ILE A 273 0.88 2.26 -28.90
C ILE A 273 1.62 3.18 -29.88
N ASP A 274 0.94 4.22 -30.32
CA ASP A 274 1.55 5.35 -31.00
C ASP A 274 1.23 6.63 -30.25
N LEU A 275 2.24 7.53 -30.17
CA LEU A 275 2.10 8.78 -29.45
C LEU A 275 2.13 9.93 -30.42
N THR A 276 1.20 10.87 -30.27
CA THR A 276 1.11 12.07 -31.09
C THR A 276 1.23 13.31 -30.20
N GLY A 277 2.14 14.20 -30.56
CA GLY A 277 2.37 15.44 -29.85
C GLY A 277 3.68 16.09 -30.27
N THR A 278 3.89 17.30 -29.80
CA THR A 278 5.13 18.08 -29.99
C THR A 278 5.76 18.36 -28.63
N ILE A 279 7.10 18.41 -28.59
CA ILE A 279 7.83 18.82 -27.40
C ILE A 279 8.03 20.33 -27.49
N GLU A 280 6.97 21.08 -27.22
CA GLU A 280 7.01 22.55 -27.16
C GLU A 280 6.93 23.01 -25.71
N THR A 281 7.76 23.99 -25.36
CA THR A 281 7.84 24.55 -24.02
C THR A 281 7.09 25.89 -23.96
N SER A 282 6.11 25.99 -23.04
CA SER A 282 5.62 27.30 -22.59
C SER A 282 6.48 27.71 -21.37
N TYR A 283 7.05 28.88 -21.43
CA TYR A 283 7.86 29.37 -20.32
C TYR A 283 6.98 29.87 -19.17
N VAL A 284 7.28 29.38 -17.97
CA VAL A 284 6.65 29.82 -16.74
C VAL A 284 7.61 30.76 -16.02
N ASP A 285 7.11 31.89 -15.56
CA ASP A 285 7.88 32.80 -14.73
C ASP A 285 7.77 32.35 -13.26
N VAL A 286 8.89 32.00 -12.65
CA VAL A 286 8.95 31.39 -11.32
C VAL A 286 9.80 32.21 -10.37
N ASN A 287 9.24 32.54 -9.20
CA ASN A 287 9.96 33.11 -8.07
C ASN A 287 9.98 32.09 -6.95
N ALA A 288 11.15 31.56 -6.63
CA ALA A 288 11.32 30.47 -5.65
C ALA A 288 10.78 30.84 -4.27
N ASP A 289 11.09 32.06 -3.77
CA ASP A 289 10.68 32.53 -2.46
C ASP A 289 9.15 32.67 -2.34
N GLU A 290 8.51 33.20 -3.39
CA GLU A 290 7.04 33.36 -3.39
C GLU A 290 6.34 32.02 -3.50
N LEU A 291 6.83 31.15 -4.38
CA LEU A 291 6.27 29.79 -4.54
C LEU A 291 6.41 28.97 -3.27
N PHE A 292 7.59 29.00 -2.64
CA PHE A 292 7.81 28.27 -1.40
C PHE A 292 6.88 28.77 -0.29
N LYS A 293 6.89 30.06 0.01
CA LYS A 293 6.04 30.65 1.06
C LYS A 293 4.56 30.38 0.86
N LYS A 294 4.08 30.41 -0.39
CA LYS A 294 2.67 30.24 -0.69
C LYS A 294 2.21 28.80 -0.68
N TYR A 295 3.04 27.85 -1.11
CA TYR A 295 2.61 26.49 -1.41
C TYR A 295 3.28 25.39 -0.59
N VAL A 296 4.31 25.71 0.25
CA VAL A 296 5.01 24.69 1.06
C VAL A 296 4.07 23.85 1.91
N GLU A 297 3.01 24.44 2.45
CA GLU A 297 2.01 23.73 3.25
C GLU A 297 1.14 22.77 2.43
N GLN A 298 1.17 22.86 1.11
CA GLN A 298 0.45 21.95 0.21
C GLN A 298 1.28 20.71 -0.13
N ASN A 299 2.57 20.73 0.15
CA ASN A 299 3.46 19.59 -0.07
C ASN A 299 2.94 18.34 0.66
N ASN A 300 2.77 17.24 -0.07
CA ASN A 300 2.20 16.01 0.47
C ASN A 300 3.11 15.31 1.46
N GLU A 301 4.44 15.42 1.33
CA GLU A 301 5.41 14.87 2.28
C GLU A 301 5.29 15.57 3.63
N ILE A 302 5.17 16.92 3.63
CA ILE A 302 4.98 17.73 4.83
C ILE A 302 3.64 17.40 5.50
N LYS A 303 2.54 17.34 4.72
CA LYS A 303 1.22 16.95 5.22
C LYS A 303 1.25 15.55 5.85
N SER A 304 1.90 14.59 5.19
CA SER A 304 2.01 13.21 5.65
C SER A 304 2.77 13.14 6.98
N LEU A 305 3.91 13.83 7.09
CA LEU A 305 4.69 13.85 8.34
C LEU A 305 3.94 14.55 9.47
N LYS A 306 3.22 15.65 9.20
CA LYS A 306 2.32 16.29 10.18
C LYS A 306 1.24 15.33 10.70
N LYS A 307 0.63 14.55 9.79
CA LYS A 307 -0.35 13.53 10.21
C LYS A 307 0.26 12.40 11.02
N ASN A 308 1.48 11.99 10.69
CA ASN A 308 2.23 11.02 11.50
C ASN A 308 2.53 11.54 12.91
N ILE A 309 2.94 12.80 13.04
CA ILE A 309 3.12 13.48 14.33
C ILE A 309 1.82 13.49 15.14
N GLU A 310 0.68 13.78 14.52
CA GLU A 310 -0.63 13.70 15.17
C GLU A 310 -0.99 12.28 15.63
N LEU A 311 -0.61 11.26 14.85
CA LEU A 311 -0.78 9.85 15.23
C LEU A 311 0.07 9.49 16.44
N ILE A 312 1.35 9.89 16.44
CA ILE A 312 2.25 9.67 17.59
C ILE A 312 1.66 10.33 18.86
N LYS A 313 1.20 11.59 18.77
CA LYS A 313 0.54 12.31 19.89
C LYS A 313 -0.70 11.54 20.40
N THR A 314 -1.50 11.02 19.48
CA THR A 314 -2.69 10.21 19.82
C THR A 314 -2.28 8.89 20.51
N GLY A 315 -1.20 8.25 20.06
CA GLY A 315 -0.64 7.05 20.68
C GLY A 315 -0.10 7.30 22.10
N ILE A 316 0.56 8.44 22.32
CA ILE A 316 1.01 8.90 23.65
C ILE A 316 -0.20 9.06 24.58
N ASP A 317 -1.26 9.75 24.12
CA ASP A 317 -2.49 9.93 24.87
C ASP A 317 -3.16 8.60 25.21
N ALA A 318 -3.21 7.68 24.24
CA ALA A 318 -3.77 6.35 24.45
C ALA A 318 -3.00 5.55 25.50
N THR A 319 -1.67 5.57 25.43
CA THR A 319 -0.79 4.92 26.41
C THR A 319 -0.96 5.55 27.80
N TYR A 320 -1.05 6.87 27.88
CA TYR A 320 -1.31 7.57 29.13
C TYR A 320 -2.65 7.15 29.73
N LEU A 321 -3.73 7.20 28.94
CA LEU A 321 -5.06 6.82 29.40
C LEU A 321 -5.13 5.33 29.83
N SER A 322 -4.51 4.42 29.06
CA SER A 322 -4.51 2.99 29.43
C SER A 322 -3.75 2.71 30.73
N THR A 323 -2.73 3.52 31.06
CA THR A 323 -1.92 3.37 32.26
C THR A 323 -2.59 3.98 33.50
N PHE A 324 -3.19 5.17 33.36
CA PHE A 324 -3.67 5.97 34.48
C PHE A 324 -5.19 5.96 34.70
N THR A 325 -5.97 5.31 33.80
CA THR A 325 -7.41 5.16 33.99
C THR A 325 -7.80 3.71 34.23
N PRO A 326 -8.80 3.45 35.12
CA PRO A 326 -9.29 2.10 35.34
C PRO A 326 -10.01 1.58 34.09
N SER A 327 -10.03 0.26 33.94
CA SER A 327 -10.86 -0.44 32.95
C SER A 327 -12.13 -0.97 33.63
N LEU A 328 -13.27 -0.84 32.95
CA LEU A 328 -14.51 -1.44 33.31
C LEU A 328 -14.71 -2.68 32.45
N ALA A 329 -14.83 -3.84 33.08
CA ALA A 329 -15.14 -5.09 32.40
C ALA A 329 -16.50 -5.62 32.91
N VAL A 330 -17.35 -6.03 31.99
CA VAL A 330 -18.61 -6.72 32.27
C VAL A 330 -18.55 -8.05 31.54
N SER A 331 -18.66 -9.13 32.28
CA SER A 331 -18.72 -10.47 31.71
C SER A 331 -19.95 -11.21 32.20
N PHE A 332 -20.60 -11.87 31.28
CA PHE A 332 -21.72 -12.78 31.53
C PHE A 332 -21.37 -14.15 30.96
N GLY A 333 -21.43 -15.18 31.81
CA GLY A 333 -21.13 -16.54 31.41
C GLY A 333 -22.31 -17.45 31.73
N LEU A 334 -22.63 -18.35 30.80
CA LEU A 334 -23.51 -19.49 31.01
C LEU A 334 -22.70 -20.76 30.78
N GLN A 335 -22.68 -21.66 31.75
CA GLN A 335 -21.99 -22.93 31.71
C GLN A 335 -23.00 -24.10 31.88
N PRO A 336 -23.73 -24.47 30.83
CA PRO A 336 -24.53 -25.68 30.86
C PRO A 336 -23.62 -26.90 30.99
N THR A 337 -23.92 -27.75 31.95
CA THR A 337 -23.23 -29.03 32.18
C THR A 337 -24.24 -30.17 32.14
N VAL A 338 -23.80 -31.29 31.58
CA VAL A 338 -24.60 -32.54 31.57
C VAL A 338 -23.98 -33.47 32.59
N SER A 339 -24.79 -33.90 33.55
CA SER A 339 -24.34 -34.79 34.65
C SER A 339 -24.11 -36.23 34.19
N ASN A 340 -24.96 -36.74 33.31
CA ASN A 340 -24.85 -38.13 32.82
C ASN A 340 -24.92 -38.14 31.28
N ILE A 341 -23.82 -38.56 30.63
CA ILE A 341 -23.70 -38.59 29.16
C ILE A 341 -24.59 -39.64 28.50
N THR A 342 -25.05 -40.67 29.27
CA THR A 342 -25.87 -41.76 28.75
C THR A 342 -27.36 -41.43 28.76
N LYS A 343 -27.78 -40.40 29.51
CA LYS A 343 -29.16 -39.92 29.58
C LYS A 343 -29.42 -38.83 28.54
N ASN A 344 -30.69 -38.45 28.35
CA ASN A 344 -31.04 -37.33 27.47
C ASN A 344 -30.39 -36.03 27.99
N TRP A 345 -29.56 -35.42 27.17
CA TRP A 345 -28.77 -34.21 27.50
C TRP A 345 -29.63 -32.97 27.76
N PHE A 346 -30.89 -32.98 27.33
CA PHE A 346 -31.81 -31.85 27.49
C PHE A 346 -32.89 -32.13 28.55
N ASP A 347 -32.72 -33.20 29.35
CA ASP A 347 -33.59 -33.49 30.49
C ASP A 347 -33.20 -32.56 31.66
N LYS A 348 -34.22 -31.99 32.33
CA LYS A 348 -34.01 -31.09 33.47
C LYS A 348 -33.25 -31.70 34.62
N ASP A 349 -33.41 -33.00 34.84
CA ASP A 349 -32.73 -33.71 35.92
C ASP A 349 -31.28 -34.09 35.56
N ASN A 350 -30.91 -33.99 34.27
CA ASN A 350 -29.59 -34.34 33.77
C ASN A 350 -28.77 -33.09 33.32
N TYR A 351 -29.40 -31.91 33.30
CA TYR A 351 -28.84 -30.69 32.81
C TYR A 351 -28.82 -29.63 33.92
N SER A 352 -27.67 -29.01 34.12
CA SER A 352 -27.54 -27.91 35.05
C SER A 352 -27.06 -26.65 34.32
N GLU A 353 -27.69 -25.52 34.64
CA GLU A 353 -27.29 -24.21 34.12
C GLU A 353 -26.52 -23.44 35.19
N GLY A 354 -25.23 -23.34 35.03
CA GLY A 354 -24.42 -22.39 35.83
C GLY A 354 -24.34 -21.04 35.09
N GLY A 355 -24.70 -19.95 35.75
CA GLY A 355 -24.57 -18.62 35.17
C GLY A 355 -23.98 -17.63 36.15
N ASN A 356 -23.10 -16.76 35.62
CA ASN A 356 -22.51 -15.68 36.42
C ASN A 356 -22.49 -14.37 35.64
N LEU A 357 -22.76 -13.27 36.33
CA LEU A 357 -22.55 -11.92 35.86
C LEU A 357 -21.47 -11.27 36.74
N THR A 358 -20.40 -10.84 36.11
CA THR A 358 -19.30 -10.19 36.82
C THR A 358 -19.09 -8.78 36.26
N ILE A 359 -19.07 -7.78 37.13
CA ILE A 359 -18.73 -6.41 36.81
C ILE A 359 -17.46 -6.08 37.59
N THR A 360 -16.39 -5.74 36.85
CA THR A 360 -15.10 -5.47 37.41
C THR A 360 -14.63 -4.09 37.02
N LEU A 361 -14.29 -3.26 38.00
CA LEU A 361 -13.57 -2.01 37.79
C LEU A 361 -12.17 -2.19 38.35
N ALA A 362 -11.16 -2.16 37.49
CA ALA A 362 -9.80 -2.48 37.92
C ALA A 362 -8.77 -1.65 37.17
N TYR A 363 -7.67 -1.38 37.82
CA TYR A 363 -6.40 -1.04 37.17
C TYR A 363 -5.71 -2.35 36.79
N SER A 364 -5.22 -2.45 35.57
CA SER A 364 -4.56 -3.66 35.07
C SER A 364 -3.29 -4.00 35.89
N ASN A 365 -2.51 -2.97 36.24
CA ASN A 365 -1.33 -3.11 37.10
C ASN A 365 -0.97 -1.75 37.70
N LEU A 366 -1.04 -1.63 39.02
CA LEU A 366 -0.68 -0.40 39.71
C LEU A 366 0.83 -0.06 39.60
N PHE A 367 1.68 -1.09 39.42
CA PHE A 367 3.12 -0.88 39.24
C PHE A 367 3.46 -0.26 37.88
N ASP A 368 2.56 -0.29 36.91
CA ASP A 368 2.72 0.38 35.60
C ASP A 368 2.75 1.91 35.72
N MET A 369 2.26 2.46 36.81
CA MET A 369 2.33 3.91 37.12
C MET A 369 3.69 4.33 37.68
N LEU A 370 4.54 3.39 38.08
CA LEU A 370 5.86 3.71 38.62
C LEU A 370 6.81 4.22 37.52
N PRO A 371 7.70 5.19 37.86
CA PRO A 371 8.63 5.76 36.86
C PRO A 371 9.57 4.76 36.19
N CYS A 372 9.82 3.60 36.79
CA CYS A 372 10.68 2.52 36.33
C CYS A 372 9.91 1.42 35.56
N SER A 373 8.59 1.54 35.43
CA SER A 373 7.77 0.55 34.78
C SER A 373 7.95 0.54 33.25
N SER A 374 7.64 -0.60 32.61
CA SER A 374 7.68 -0.74 31.15
C SER A 374 6.75 0.25 30.44
N ASN A 375 5.57 0.54 31.01
CA ASN A 375 4.62 1.48 30.41
C ASN A 375 5.13 2.92 30.48
N MET A 376 5.76 3.31 31.59
CA MET A 376 6.38 4.64 31.70
C MET A 376 7.61 4.78 30.81
N GLN A 377 8.37 3.72 30.60
CA GLN A 377 9.45 3.69 29.62
C GLN A 377 8.90 3.89 28.21
N LYS A 378 7.88 3.11 27.80
CA LYS A 378 7.20 3.29 26.50
C LYS A 378 6.67 4.70 26.29
N LEU A 379 6.12 5.31 27.32
CA LEU A 379 5.64 6.69 27.27
C LEU A 379 6.77 7.69 27.02
N LYS A 380 7.92 7.51 27.69
CA LYS A 380 9.13 8.33 27.47
C LYS A 380 9.70 8.13 26.07
N ASP A 381 9.79 6.87 25.62
CA ASP A 381 10.28 6.53 24.28
C ASP A 381 9.38 7.13 23.20
N SER A 382 8.05 7.06 23.36
CA SER A 382 7.11 7.68 22.44
C SER A 382 7.22 9.21 22.40
N LYS A 383 7.50 9.86 23.53
CA LYS A 383 7.79 11.30 23.57
C LYS A 383 9.10 11.67 22.87
N GLN A 384 10.12 10.81 22.96
CA GLN A 384 11.37 11.01 22.22
C GLN A 384 11.16 10.78 20.72
N GLN A 385 10.37 9.77 20.32
CA GLN A 385 9.96 9.58 18.94
C GLN A 385 9.19 10.79 18.38
N LEU A 386 8.33 11.41 19.21
CA LEU A 386 7.66 12.66 18.84
C LEU A 386 8.67 13.78 18.57
N ALA A 387 9.62 13.98 19.48
CA ALA A 387 10.66 15.00 19.30
C ALA A 387 11.52 14.75 18.04
N GLN A 388 11.88 13.49 17.76
CA GLN A 388 12.56 13.11 16.53
C GLN A 388 11.73 13.42 15.28
N ALA A 389 10.42 13.14 15.31
CA ALA A 389 9.52 13.44 14.19
C ALA A 389 9.36 14.97 13.98
N GLU A 390 9.34 15.76 15.05
CA GLU A 390 9.29 17.23 14.99
C GLU A 390 10.58 17.82 14.40
N ILE A 391 11.76 17.30 14.80
CA ILE A 391 13.06 17.65 14.17
C ILE A 391 13.05 17.24 12.68
N GLY A 392 12.56 16.03 12.38
CA GLY A 392 12.43 15.56 11.00
C GLY A 392 11.52 16.46 10.15
N LEU A 393 10.47 17.02 10.75
CA LEU A 393 9.59 17.97 10.05
C LEU A 393 10.33 19.28 9.72
N GLU A 394 11.13 19.81 10.63
CA GLU A 394 11.93 21.01 10.37
C GLU A 394 12.97 20.77 9.26
N GLN A 395 13.66 19.63 9.32
CA GLN A 395 14.57 19.22 8.24
C GLN A 395 13.86 19.08 6.89
N LEU A 396 12.62 18.57 6.89
CA LEU A 396 11.83 18.43 5.68
C LEU A 396 11.45 19.80 5.08
N TYR A 397 11.14 20.80 5.92
CA TYR A 397 10.91 22.16 5.45
C TYR A 397 12.15 22.76 4.80
N GLN A 398 13.32 22.63 5.47
CA GLN A 398 14.58 23.13 4.92
C GLN A 398 14.97 22.44 3.60
N ASN A 399 14.80 21.12 3.53
CA ASN A 399 15.05 20.36 2.31
C ASN A 399 14.08 20.77 1.18
N ALA A 400 12.79 20.96 1.50
CA ALA A 400 11.80 21.41 0.52
C ALA A 400 12.14 22.81 -0.02
N GLU A 401 12.63 23.73 0.82
CA GLU A 401 13.08 25.06 0.41
C GLU A 401 14.26 24.97 -0.56
N ILE A 402 15.31 24.22 -0.19
CA ILE A 402 16.48 24.00 -1.04
C ILE A 402 16.07 23.38 -2.39
N GLU A 403 15.16 22.41 -2.37
CA GLU A 403 14.74 21.72 -3.58
C GLU A 403 13.91 22.62 -4.50
N VAL A 404 13.02 23.45 -3.96
CA VAL A 404 12.25 24.43 -4.74
C VAL A 404 13.19 25.45 -5.37
N HIS A 405 14.16 26.00 -4.63
CA HIS A 405 15.17 26.91 -5.18
C HIS A 405 15.97 26.25 -6.31
N LYS A 406 16.47 25.04 -6.09
CA LYS A 406 17.19 24.27 -7.10
C LYS A 406 16.37 24.04 -8.37
N LEU A 407 15.08 23.71 -8.24
CA LEU A 407 14.19 23.49 -9.38
C LEU A 407 13.94 24.81 -10.15
N CYS A 408 13.75 25.93 -9.47
CA CYS A 408 13.60 27.25 -10.10
C CYS A 408 14.89 27.69 -10.80
N ASP A 409 16.05 27.46 -10.21
CA ASP A 409 17.35 27.74 -10.83
C ASP A 409 17.55 26.89 -12.09
N ASN A 410 17.23 25.58 -12.00
CA ASN A 410 17.28 24.68 -13.15
C ASN A 410 16.37 25.15 -14.29
N LEU A 411 15.15 25.63 -13.99
CA LEU A 411 14.25 26.18 -15.00
C LEU A 411 14.84 27.42 -15.68
N THR A 412 15.47 28.31 -14.91
CA THR A 412 16.11 29.52 -15.42
C THR A 412 17.28 29.16 -16.34
N VAL A 413 18.15 28.24 -15.93
CA VAL A 413 19.28 27.75 -16.71
C VAL A 413 18.81 27.04 -17.99
N SER A 414 17.82 26.15 -17.86
CA SER A 414 17.30 25.40 -19.00
C SER A 414 16.63 26.32 -20.03
N ARG A 415 15.94 27.38 -19.60
CA ARG A 415 15.39 28.41 -20.48
C ARG A 415 16.51 29.11 -21.31
N ALA A 416 17.57 29.53 -20.63
CA ALA A 416 18.72 30.16 -21.32
C ALA A 416 19.39 29.17 -22.30
N ASN A 417 19.53 27.91 -21.91
CA ASN A 417 20.06 26.84 -22.77
C ASN A 417 19.20 26.63 -24.01
N ILE A 418 17.85 26.57 -23.85
CA ILE A 418 16.93 26.42 -25.00
C ILE A 418 17.13 27.55 -26.02
N GLU A 419 17.23 28.80 -25.57
CA GLU A 419 17.48 29.94 -26.47
C GLU A 419 18.84 29.81 -27.19
N ALA A 420 19.90 29.43 -26.45
CA ALA A 420 21.22 29.19 -27.05
C ALA A 420 21.20 28.03 -28.06
N MET A 421 20.51 26.92 -27.73
CA MET A 421 20.39 25.76 -28.62
C MET A 421 19.56 26.06 -29.87
N ARG A 422 18.52 26.89 -29.79
CA ARG A 422 17.78 27.36 -30.98
C ARG A 422 18.68 28.09 -31.95
N ASN A 423 19.48 29.02 -31.44
CA ASN A 423 20.47 29.74 -32.25
C ASN A 423 21.52 28.79 -32.86
N ASN A 424 21.99 27.81 -32.05
CA ASN A 424 22.94 26.81 -32.50
C ASN A 424 22.37 25.95 -33.64
N VAL A 425 21.10 25.52 -33.54
CA VAL A 425 20.43 24.79 -34.63
C VAL A 425 20.35 25.59 -35.90
N THR A 426 20.04 26.88 -35.81
CA THR A 426 20.00 27.79 -36.98
C THR A 426 21.35 27.90 -37.65
N LEU A 427 22.41 28.15 -36.89
CA LEU A 427 23.78 28.25 -37.38
C LEU A 427 24.29 26.94 -37.97
N ALA A 428 24.01 25.80 -37.30
CA ALA A 428 24.41 24.49 -37.77
C ALA A 428 23.68 24.11 -39.07
N GLN A 429 22.41 24.52 -39.22
CA GLN A 429 21.64 24.31 -40.46
C GLN A 429 22.25 25.12 -41.63
N GLU A 430 22.56 26.40 -41.43
CA GLU A 430 23.18 27.22 -42.43
C GLU A 430 24.57 26.68 -42.82
N ALA A 431 25.37 26.21 -41.85
CA ALA A 431 26.66 25.59 -42.08
C ALA A 431 26.53 24.31 -42.94
N TYR A 432 25.58 23.44 -42.58
CA TYR A 432 25.33 22.23 -43.35
C TYR A 432 24.88 22.51 -44.78
N ASP A 433 23.92 23.41 -45.00
CA ASP A 433 23.43 23.78 -46.32
C ASP A 433 24.54 24.41 -47.19
N SER A 434 25.40 25.25 -46.59
CA SER A 434 26.54 25.86 -47.28
C SER A 434 27.60 24.82 -47.67
N THR A 435 27.91 23.89 -46.74
CA THR A 435 28.90 22.82 -46.99
C THR A 435 28.39 21.84 -48.05
N LEU A 436 27.08 21.49 -48.00
CA LEU A 436 26.47 20.64 -49.01
C LEU A 436 26.50 21.26 -50.41
N LYS A 437 26.22 22.56 -50.54
CA LYS A 437 26.32 23.28 -51.80
C LYS A 437 27.77 23.30 -52.32
N ALA A 438 28.75 23.56 -51.44
CA ALA A 438 30.17 23.58 -51.80
C ALA A 438 30.66 22.17 -52.25
N TYR A 439 30.19 21.11 -51.60
CA TYR A 439 30.48 19.75 -52.02
C TYR A 439 29.90 19.45 -53.43
N ASN A 440 28.63 19.80 -53.65
CA ASN A 440 28.00 19.61 -54.97
C ASN A 440 28.70 20.37 -56.08
N ASN A 441 29.34 21.49 -55.74
CA ASN A 441 30.18 22.29 -56.68
C ASN A 441 31.63 21.78 -56.77
N GLY A 442 31.99 20.72 -56.06
CA GLY A 442 33.33 20.12 -56.09
C GLY A 442 34.42 20.91 -55.33
N THR A 443 34.04 21.88 -54.51
CA THR A 443 34.96 22.76 -53.74
C THR A 443 35.19 22.28 -52.31
N GLN A 444 34.43 21.28 -51.82
CA GLN A 444 34.58 20.70 -50.49
C GLN A 444 34.58 19.18 -50.57
N GLU A 445 35.19 18.56 -49.56
CA GLU A 445 35.24 17.11 -49.43
C GLU A 445 33.97 16.52 -48.73
N LEU A 446 33.68 15.27 -49.01
CA LEU A 446 32.58 14.54 -48.39
C LEU A 446 32.67 14.53 -46.84
N LEU A 447 33.89 14.53 -46.30
CA LEU A 447 34.11 14.55 -44.85
C LEU A 447 33.51 15.82 -44.21
N ALA A 448 33.69 16.99 -44.83
CA ALA A 448 33.14 18.26 -44.33
C ALA A 448 31.62 18.23 -44.28
N VAL A 449 30.97 17.64 -45.29
CA VAL A 449 29.49 17.48 -45.29
C VAL A 449 29.03 16.58 -44.13
N ARG A 450 29.73 15.47 -43.91
CA ARG A 450 29.42 14.56 -42.82
C ARG A 450 29.58 15.21 -41.44
N ASP A 451 30.63 15.98 -41.25
CA ASP A 451 30.91 16.65 -39.98
C ASP A 451 29.89 17.79 -39.72
N SER A 452 29.49 18.55 -40.75
CA SER A 452 28.44 19.55 -40.62
C SER A 452 27.05 18.93 -40.38
N GLU A 453 26.72 17.80 -41.03
CA GLU A 453 25.49 17.04 -40.77
C GLU A 453 25.45 16.49 -39.32
N SER A 454 26.58 15.95 -38.83
CA SER A 454 26.70 15.47 -37.45
C SER A 454 26.49 16.62 -36.45
N SER A 455 27.09 17.78 -36.70
CA SER A 455 26.93 18.98 -35.88
C SER A 455 25.48 19.47 -35.86
N LEU A 456 24.80 19.48 -36.99
CA LEU A 456 23.37 19.84 -37.07
C LEU A 456 22.50 18.85 -36.29
N ASN A 457 22.72 17.55 -36.43
CA ASN A 457 21.97 16.51 -35.71
C ASN A 457 22.19 16.62 -34.20
N GLN A 458 23.44 16.89 -33.77
CA GLN A 458 23.75 17.13 -32.35
C GLN A 458 23.03 18.38 -31.81
N ALA A 459 23.02 19.48 -32.60
CA ALA A 459 22.31 20.70 -32.21
C ALA A 459 20.80 20.48 -32.08
N ARG A 460 20.16 19.76 -33.04
CA ARG A 460 18.72 19.41 -33.01
C ARG A 460 18.39 18.55 -31.81
N LEU A 461 19.18 17.50 -31.54
CA LEU A 461 19.00 16.62 -30.38
C LEU A 461 19.23 17.37 -29.07
N GLY A 462 20.24 18.26 -29.03
CA GLY A 462 20.51 19.14 -27.89
C GLY A 462 19.29 20.00 -27.52
N LEU A 463 18.69 20.66 -28.50
CA LEU A 463 17.49 21.46 -28.31
C LEU A 463 16.32 20.66 -27.80
N MET A 464 16.09 19.47 -28.35
CA MET A 464 14.99 18.59 -27.92
C MET A 464 15.19 18.09 -26.49
N ASN A 465 16.43 17.73 -26.12
CA ASN A 465 16.78 17.33 -24.76
C ASN A 465 16.54 18.47 -23.76
N GLU A 466 16.94 19.70 -24.10
CA GLU A 466 16.72 20.86 -23.22
C GLU A 466 15.22 21.17 -23.06
N ASN A 467 14.41 21.05 -24.12
CA ASN A 467 12.96 21.19 -24.01
C ASN A 467 12.36 20.11 -23.09
N TYR A 468 12.82 18.86 -23.21
CA TYR A 468 12.39 17.78 -22.32
C TYR A 468 12.81 18.03 -20.87
N ASN A 469 14.05 18.48 -20.63
CA ASN A 469 14.56 18.80 -19.30
C ASN A 469 13.74 19.92 -18.66
N TYR A 470 13.38 20.96 -19.42
CA TYR A 470 12.55 22.05 -18.96
C TYR A 470 11.14 21.55 -18.55
N ILE A 471 10.46 20.78 -19.41
CA ILE A 471 9.14 20.19 -19.11
C ILE A 471 9.23 19.30 -17.86
N SER A 472 10.27 18.47 -17.77
CA SER A 472 10.48 17.60 -16.61
C SER A 472 10.66 18.40 -15.31
N ALA A 473 11.43 19.49 -15.35
CA ALA A 473 11.65 20.36 -14.20
C ALA A 473 10.37 21.09 -13.75
N VAL A 474 9.54 21.55 -14.72
CA VAL A 474 8.21 22.12 -14.41
C VAL A 474 7.34 21.09 -13.71
N LEU A 475 7.26 19.86 -14.24
CA LEU A 475 6.46 18.78 -13.65
C LEU A 475 6.96 18.39 -12.24
N ASP A 476 8.27 18.42 -12.00
CA ASP A 476 8.85 18.19 -10.67
C ASP A 476 8.47 19.29 -9.69
N LEU A 477 8.55 20.55 -10.12
CA LEU A 477 8.15 21.69 -9.30
C LEU A 477 6.65 21.65 -8.96
N GLU A 478 5.81 21.35 -9.94
CA GLU A 478 4.37 21.14 -9.73
C GLU A 478 4.09 20.04 -8.72
N THR A 479 4.84 18.94 -8.78
CA THR A 479 4.69 17.81 -7.86
C THR A 479 5.09 18.18 -6.44
N LYS A 480 6.24 18.85 -6.29
CA LYS A 480 6.77 19.25 -4.98
C LYS A 480 5.87 20.27 -4.27
N LEU A 481 5.28 21.17 -5.01
CA LEU A 481 4.36 22.18 -4.47
C LEU A 481 2.89 21.74 -4.47
N ASN A 482 2.59 20.59 -5.09
CA ASN A 482 1.25 20.05 -5.29
C ASN A 482 0.30 21.08 -5.97
N ILE A 483 0.79 21.76 -7.00
CA ILE A 483 0.06 22.77 -7.79
C ILE A 483 0.15 22.45 -9.28
N THR A 484 -0.58 23.20 -10.09
CA THR A 484 -0.40 23.25 -11.55
C THR A 484 0.03 24.67 -11.92
N LEU A 485 1.21 24.76 -12.51
CA LEU A 485 1.74 26.04 -13.03
C LEU A 485 1.13 26.30 -14.42
N LYS A 486 0.66 27.51 -14.62
CA LYS A 486 0.07 27.95 -15.91
C LYS A 486 0.93 29.01 -16.56
#